data_4dfe5c0f30945a24bf2614f944c13a40
#
_entry.id   4dfe5c0f30945a24bf2614f944c13a40
#
_cell.length_a   1.000
_cell.length_b   1.000
_cell.length_c   1.000
_cell.angle_alpha   90.00
_cell.angle_beta   90.00
_cell.angle_gamma   90.00
#
_symmetry.space_group_name_H-M   'P 1'
#
loop_
_entity.id
_entity.type
_entity.pdbx_description
1 polymer ?
#
loop_
_entity_poly.entity_id
_entity_poly.type
_entity_poly.pdbx_seq_one_letter_code
_entity_poly.pdbx_strand_id
1 'polypeptide(L)'
;MSASDPKRWWPAPAKLNLCLHVTGRRADGYHELQTIFQLISLADQLSFDLRDDGRIIRSDYEGAAADALSHVDEDQDLCVRAARALQLRTGAKAGAAIRIRKHI
;
A
#
# COMPACT_ATOMS: atom_id res chain seq x y z
N MET A 1 14.66 6.47 -12.34
CA MET A 1 13.77 5.41 -12.87
C MET A 1 12.33 5.81 -12.66
N SER A 2 11.50 5.52 -13.63
CA SER A 2 10.07 5.79 -13.57
C SER A 2 9.35 4.75 -12.70
N ALA A 3 8.33 5.15 -11.94
CA ALA A 3 7.44 4.24 -11.22
C ALA A 3 6.66 3.31 -12.17
N SER A 4 6.54 3.67 -13.46
CA SER A 4 5.87 2.85 -14.47
C SER A 4 6.76 1.80 -15.11
N ASP A 5 8.03 1.68 -14.73
CA ASP A 5 8.91 0.62 -15.23
C ASP A 5 8.41 -0.73 -14.67
N PRO A 6 7.93 -1.66 -15.52
CA PRO A 6 7.37 -2.94 -15.06
C PRO A 6 8.40 -3.86 -14.40
N LYS A 7 9.69 -3.57 -14.58
CA LYS A 7 10.78 -4.32 -13.92
C LYS A 7 11.16 -3.74 -12.57
N ARG A 8 10.64 -2.57 -12.23
CA ARG A 8 10.94 -1.94 -10.96
C ARG A 8 10.00 -2.41 -9.87
N TRP A 9 10.59 -2.85 -8.79
CA TRP A 9 9.88 -3.21 -7.57
C TRP A 9 10.23 -2.23 -6.46
N TRP A 10 9.20 -1.73 -5.79
CA TRP A 10 9.31 -0.77 -4.70
C TRP A 10 9.05 -1.47 -3.38
N PRO A 11 9.92 -1.32 -2.38
CA PRO A 11 9.68 -1.93 -1.08
C PRO A 11 8.58 -1.24 -0.31
N ALA A 12 7.77 -2.03 0.38
CA ALA A 12 6.80 -1.60 1.39
C ALA A 12 7.16 -2.30 2.69
N PRO A 13 8.11 -1.75 3.48
CA PRO A 13 8.66 -2.43 4.63
C PRO A 13 7.70 -2.48 5.81
N ALA A 14 7.82 -3.55 6.60
CA ALA A 14 7.18 -3.64 7.91
C ALA A 14 7.87 -2.70 8.90
N LYS A 15 7.21 -2.41 10.01
CA LYS A 15 7.72 -1.55 11.07
C LYS A 15 7.64 -2.26 12.42
N LEU A 16 8.54 -1.87 13.33
CA LEU A 16 8.45 -2.20 14.73
C LEU A 16 8.12 -0.94 15.53
N ASN A 17 7.17 -1.04 16.44
CA ASN A 17 6.90 0.01 17.41
C ASN A 17 7.89 -0.16 18.57
N LEU A 18 8.85 0.75 18.68
CA LEU A 18 9.84 0.72 19.76
C LEU A 18 9.28 1.32 21.05
N CYS A 19 8.33 2.25 20.91
CA CYS A 19 7.68 2.90 22.03
C CYS A 19 6.30 3.37 21.59
N LEU A 20 5.29 3.15 22.43
CA LEU A 20 3.93 3.60 22.17
C LEU A 20 3.31 4.11 23.47
N HIS A 21 2.90 5.39 23.46
CA HIS A 21 2.19 6.01 24.58
C HIS A 21 0.85 6.54 24.08
N VAL A 22 -0.20 6.24 24.84
CA VAL A 22 -1.49 6.90 24.68
C VAL A 22 -1.45 8.19 25.47
N THR A 23 -1.41 9.34 24.78
CA THR A 23 -1.27 10.66 25.43
C THR A 23 -2.58 11.33 25.74
N GLY A 24 -3.69 10.84 25.17
CA GLY A 24 -5.01 11.36 25.41
C GLY A 24 -6.06 10.67 24.57
N ARG A 25 -7.33 10.98 24.86
CA ARG A 25 -8.46 10.51 24.05
C ARG A 25 -9.07 11.69 23.30
N ARG A 26 -9.15 11.57 21.98
CA ARG A 26 -9.74 12.62 21.14
C ARG A 26 -11.26 12.62 21.26
N ALA A 27 -11.86 13.77 20.96
CA ALA A 27 -13.31 13.94 21.00
C ALA A 27 -14.06 13.01 20.03
N ASP A 28 -13.44 12.58 18.95
CA ASP A 28 -13.99 11.64 17.97
C ASP A 28 -13.92 10.17 18.40
N GLY A 29 -13.42 9.88 19.61
CA GLY A 29 -13.28 8.54 20.15
C GLY A 29 -11.92 7.89 19.91
N TYR A 30 -11.07 8.46 19.08
CA TYR A 30 -9.70 7.97 18.88
C TYR A 30 -8.78 8.47 19.98
N HIS A 31 -7.77 7.65 20.29
CA HIS A 31 -6.72 8.05 21.23
C HIS A 31 -5.61 8.81 20.52
N GLU A 32 -5.04 9.80 21.17
CA GLU A 32 -3.80 10.40 20.76
C GLU A 32 -2.64 9.48 21.15
N LEU A 33 -1.67 9.34 20.24
CA LEU A 33 -0.55 8.42 20.40
C LEU A 33 0.77 9.15 20.25
N GLN A 34 1.74 8.76 21.09
CA GLN A 34 3.15 9.01 20.87
C GLN A 34 3.80 7.67 20.53
N THR A 35 4.51 7.61 19.40
CA THR A 35 5.16 6.37 18.99
C THR A 35 6.51 6.63 18.35
N ILE A 36 7.43 5.71 18.58
CA ILE A 36 8.70 5.62 17.84
C ILE A 36 8.67 4.27 17.15
N PHE A 37 8.88 4.27 15.82
CA PHE A 37 8.92 3.02 15.06
C PHE A 37 10.14 3.00 14.15
N GLN A 38 10.54 1.81 13.78
CA GLN A 38 11.64 1.55 12.87
C GLN A 38 11.17 0.65 11.75
N LEU A 39 11.53 1.02 10.51
CA LEU A 39 11.32 0.15 9.36
C LEU A 39 12.36 -0.97 9.39
N ILE A 40 11.95 -2.15 8.99
CA ILE A 40 12.81 -3.34 8.97
C ILE A 40 12.95 -3.88 7.55
N SER A 41 13.84 -4.84 7.36
CA SER A 41 14.11 -5.42 6.03
C SER A 41 13.02 -6.35 5.52
N LEU A 42 12.14 -6.86 6.39
CA LEU A 42 10.97 -7.60 5.94
C LEU A 42 10.03 -6.65 5.23
N ALA A 43 9.73 -6.91 3.98
CA ALA A 43 8.96 -5.99 3.14
C ALA A 43 8.12 -6.73 2.13
N ASP A 44 6.94 -6.17 1.85
CA ASP A 44 6.24 -6.45 0.60
C ASP A 44 6.90 -5.63 -0.52
N GLN A 45 6.64 -5.98 -1.76
CA GLN A 45 7.11 -5.24 -2.91
C GLN A 45 5.95 -4.93 -3.84
N LEU A 46 5.98 -3.74 -4.43
CA LEU A 46 4.96 -3.27 -5.36
C LEU A 46 5.60 -2.87 -6.67
N SER A 47 4.94 -3.19 -7.77
CA SER A 47 5.32 -2.73 -9.10
C SER A 47 4.11 -2.10 -9.79
N PHE A 48 4.34 -1.06 -10.57
CA PHE A 48 3.30 -0.27 -11.20
C PHE A 48 3.53 -0.17 -12.70
N ASP A 49 2.46 -0.39 -13.48
CA ASP A 49 2.42 -0.07 -14.90
C ASP A 49 1.36 1.02 -15.11
N LEU A 50 1.72 2.10 -15.79
CA LEU A 50 0.76 3.16 -16.10
C LEU A 50 -0.28 2.66 -17.12
N ARG A 51 -1.52 3.10 -16.94
CA ARG A 51 -2.63 2.79 -17.83
C ARG A 51 -3.23 4.08 -18.39
N ASP A 52 -3.54 4.07 -19.66
CA ASP A 52 -4.15 5.21 -20.36
C ASP A 52 -5.67 5.32 -20.10
N ASP A 53 -6.30 4.24 -19.65
CA ASP A 53 -7.75 4.18 -19.44
C ASP A 53 -8.20 4.76 -18.10
N GLY A 54 -7.29 5.24 -17.28
CA GLY A 54 -7.58 5.81 -15.97
C GLY A 54 -7.98 4.81 -14.89
N ARG A 55 -7.96 3.51 -15.19
CA ARG A 55 -8.35 2.47 -14.22
C ARG A 55 -7.19 2.13 -13.29
N ILE A 56 -7.53 1.88 -12.03
CA ILE A 56 -6.62 1.32 -11.04
C ILE A 56 -7.02 -0.13 -10.80
N ILE A 57 -6.11 -1.05 -11.12
CA ILE A 57 -6.36 -2.50 -10.98
C ILE A 57 -5.21 -3.18 -10.25
N ARG A 58 -5.52 -4.32 -9.63
CA ARG A 58 -4.53 -5.26 -9.11
C ARG A 58 -4.35 -6.35 -10.17
N SER A 59 -3.27 -6.26 -10.94
CA SER A 59 -3.06 -7.15 -12.09
C SER A 59 -2.53 -8.52 -11.70
N ASP A 60 -1.77 -8.60 -10.60
CA ASP A 60 -1.19 -9.86 -10.12
C ASP A 60 -0.75 -9.73 -8.66
N TYR A 61 -0.64 -10.88 -7.98
CA TYR A 61 -0.07 -10.95 -6.64
C TYR A 61 0.63 -12.31 -6.46
N GLU A 62 1.77 -12.27 -5.79
CA GLU A 62 2.61 -13.44 -5.53
C GLU A 62 3.32 -13.31 -4.18
N GLY A 63 4.13 -14.30 -3.80
CA GLY A 63 4.94 -14.29 -2.61
C GLY A 63 4.42 -15.22 -1.51
N ALA A 64 5.21 -15.35 -0.43
CA ALA A 64 4.94 -16.31 0.63
C ALA A 64 3.61 -16.07 1.36
N ALA A 65 3.14 -14.82 1.43
CA ALA A 65 1.88 -14.46 2.08
C ALA A 65 0.78 -14.11 1.08
N ALA A 66 0.94 -14.46 -0.20
CA ALA A 66 -0.02 -14.09 -1.26
C ALA A 66 -1.42 -14.68 -1.06
N ASP A 67 -1.54 -15.82 -0.40
CA ASP A 67 -2.85 -16.44 -0.12
C ASP A 67 -3.80 -15.51 0.63
N ALA A 68 -3.27 -14.61 1.47
CA ALA A 68 -4.10 -13.63 2.16
C ALA A 68 -4.83 -12.71 1.19
N LEU A 69 -4.22 -12.40 0.03
CA LEU A 69 -4.82 -11.54 -0.98
C LEU A 69 -5.89 -12.25 -1.81
N SER A 70 -5.87 -13.58 -1.89
CA SER A 70 -6.89 -14.34 -2.61
C SER A 70 -8.29 -14.20 -2.00
N HIS A 71 -8.36 -13.82 -0.71
CA HIS A 71 -9.61 -13.58 0.02
C HIS A 71 -10.01 -12.11 0.06
N VAL A 72 -9.24 -11.23 -0.59
CA VAL A 72 -9.48 -9.80 -0.63
C VAL A 72 -9.85 -9.41 -2.05
N ASP A 73 -11.07 -8.89 -2.25
CA ASP A 73 -11.48 -8.35 -3.53
C ASP A 73 -10.57 -7.19 -3.93
N GLU A 74 -10.35 -7.02 -5.22
CA GLU A 74 -9.52 -5.95 -5.76
C GLU A 74 -9.91 -4.59 -5.19
N ASP A 75 -11.22 -4.30 -5.12
CA ASP A 75 -11.73 -3.02 -4.63
C ASP A 75 -11.48 -2.80 -3.13
N GLN A 76 -11.22 -3.84 -2.39
CA GLN A 76 -10.90 -3.79 -0.96
C GLN A 76 -9.40 -3.81 -0.68
N ASP A 77 -8.59 -4.07 -1.68
CA ASP A 77 -7.13 -4.07 -1.54
C ASP A 77 -6.63 -2.68 -1.16
N LEU A 78 -5.82 -2.61 -0.12
CA LEU A 78 -5.33 -1.33 0.41
C LEU A 78 -4.47 -0.57 -0.60
N CYS A 79 -3.68 -1.27 -1.41
CA CYS A 79 -2.86 -0.65 -2.45
C CYS A 79 -3.74 0.00 -3.53
N VAL A 80 -4.78 -0.70 -3.95
CA VAL A 80 -5.75 -0.18 -4.94
C VAL A 80 -6.50 1.01 -4.37
N ARG A 81 -6.97 0.90 -3.13
CA ARG A 81 -7.69 2.00 -2.46
C ARG A 81 -6.82 3.24 -2.29
N ALA A 82 -5.56 3.06 -1.90
CA ALA A 82 -4.62 4.18 -1.75
C ALA A 82 -4.37 4.87 -3.10
N ALA A 83 -4.16 4.09 -4.16
CA ALA A 83 -3.94 4.63 -5.50
C ALA A 83 -5.17 5.38 -6.02
N ARG A 84 -6.38 4.85 -5.81
CA ARG A 84 -7.63 5.52 -6.19
C ARG A 84 -7.83 6.82 -5.41
N ALA A 85 -7.52 6.84 -4.13
CA ALA A 85 -7.59 8.04 -3.31
C ALA A 85 -6.63 9.13 -3.81
N LEU A 86 -5.41 8.75 -4.16
CA LEU A 86 -4.42 9.66 -4.72
C LEU A 86 -4.88 10.22 -6.07
N GLN A 87 -5.39 9.36 -6.94
CA GLN A 87 -5.94 9.75 -8.24
C GLN A 87 -7.06 10.78 -8.09
N LEU A 88 -7.99 10.55 -7.17
CA LEU A 88 -9.08 11.45 -6.88
C LEU A 88 -8.60 12.80 -6.36
N ARG A 89 -7.63 12.78 -5.44
CA ARG A 89 -7.08 13.99 -4.81
C ARG A 89 -6.29 14.86 -5.79
N THR A 90 -5.56 14.24 -6.70
CA THR A 90 -4.68 14.96 -7.64
C THR A 90 -5.34 15.27 -8.97
N GLY A 91 -6.48 14.64 -9.27
CA GLY A 91 -7.14 14.77 -10.57
C GLY A 91 -6.37 14.09 -11.70
N ALA A 92 -5.45 13.20 -11.39
CA ALA A 92 -4.67 12.47 -12.40
C ALA A 92 -5.59 11.66 -13.30
N LYS A 93 -5.33 11.71 -14.61
CA LYS A 93 -6.10 10.96 -15.61
C LYS A 93 -5.53 9.57 -15.87
N ALA A 94 -4.25 9.35 -15.60
CA ALA A 94 -3.62 8.06 -15.74
C ALA A 94 -4.10 7.11 -14.65
N GLY A 95 -4.23 5.83 -15.00
CA GLY A 95 -4.45 4.74 -14.07
C GLY A 95 -3.18 3.93 -13.86
N ALA A 96 -3.29 2.83 -13.15
CA ALA A 96 -2.18 1.94 -12.89
C ALA A 96 -2.63 0.48 -12.75
N ALA A 97 -1.83 -0.43 -13.24
CA ALA A 97 -1.89 -1.85 -12.91
C ALA A 97 -0.85 -2.14 -11.83
N ILE A 98 -1.28 -2.66 -10.70
CA ILE A 98 -0.45 -2.89 -9.53
C ILE A 98 -0.17 -4.38 -9.39
N ARG A 99 1.11 -4.74 -9.31
CA ARG A 99 1.56 -6.09 -8.96
C ARG A 99 2.13 -6.07 -7.56
N ILE A 100 1.81 -7.09 -6.77
CA ILE A 100 2.16 -7.17 -5.36
C ILE A 100 2.95 -8.45 -5.12
N ARG A 101 4.11 -8.32 -4.48
CA ARG A 101 4.82 -9.45 -3.84
C ARG A 101 4.59 -9.37 -2.35
N LYS A 102 3.74 -10.25 -1.85
CA LYS A 102 3.30 -10.26 -0.45
C LYS A 102 4.16 -11.20 0.37
N HIS A 103 4.87 -10.66 1.37
CA HIS A 103 5.72 -11.42 2.29
C HIS A 103 5.32 -11.26 3.76
N ILE A 104 4.51 -10.25 4.04
CA ILE A 104 4.09 -9.90 5.41
C ILE A 104 2.69 -10.41 5.69
#